data_c61c106063492b86c4cfa30d349b2163
#
_entry.id   c61c106063492b86c4cfa30d349b2163
#
_cell.length_a   1.000
_cell.length_b   1.000
_cell.length_c   1.000
_cell.angle_alpha   90.00
_cell.angle_beta   90.00
_cell.angle_gamma   90.00
#
_symmetry.space_group_name_H-M   'P 1'
#
loop_
_entity.id
_entity.type
_entity.pdbx_description
1 polymer ?
#
loop_
_entity_poly.entity_id
_entity_poly.type
_entity_poly.pdbx_seq_one_letter_code
_entity_poly.pdbx_strand_id
1 'polypeptide(L)'
;MFFFDRVSPASIQAASQFASEGSIVFFEPSGVGDPRLFQKAAEVAHVIKYSHQRVREMAELPSRPDPLLEIETLGDEGLRYKASSGSRMSRWKTLPSLPAPSMKDTAGAGDWCSAGIISMLGATGLKGFENVSAAQLEAGLRYGQALAAWACGFEGPRGGMYETSKGALEKTVQGILEGITPEAPRHPSLSRANETVRFVCLECNSKVKSSSKTGRPRKKGPVKDDLHSAAS
;
A
#
# COMPACT_ATOMS: atom_id res chain seq x y z
N MET A 1 -3.10 -9.31 -14.28
CA MET A 1 -1.98 -8.37 -13.99
C MET A 1 -1.00 -9.02 -13.03
N PHE A 2 0.29 -8.85 -13.23
CA PHE A 2 1.36 -9.28 -12.34
C PHE A 2 1.95 -8.06 -11.61
N PHE A 3 1.95 -8.06 -10.28
CA PHE A 3 2.46 -6.98 -9.45
C PHE A 3 3.73 -7.42 -8.72
N PHE A 4 4.74 -6.55 -8.66
CA PHE A 4 5.90 -6.76 -7.81
C PHE A 4 6.50 -5.43 -7.34
N ASP A 5 7.07 -5.45 -6.13
CA ASP A 5 7.67 -4.31 -5.43
C ASP A 5 9.16 -4.50 -5.15
N ARG A 6 9.64 -5.75 -5.22
CA ARG A 6 11.03 -6.12 -4.94
C ARG A 6 11.71 -6.66 -6.16
N VAL A 7 12.90 -6.11 -6.42
CA VAL A 7 13.72 -6.51 -7.55
C VAL A 7 14.60 -7.71 -7.19
N SER A 8 14.42 -8.79 -7.93
CA SER A 8 15.25 -10.00 -7.86
C SER A 8 15.28 -10.68 -9.22
N PRO A 9 16.26 -11.54 -9.52
CA PRO A 9 16.24 -12.33 -10.74
C PRO A 9 14.95 -13.14 -10.90
N ALA A 10 14.42 -13.71 -9.81
CA ALA A 10 13.19 -14.49 -9.84
C ALA A 10 11.95 -13.64 -10.14
N SER A 11 11.82 -12.46 -9.53
CA SER A 11 10.68 -11.56 -9.81
C SER A 11 10.73 -11.02 -11.23
N ILE A 12 11.90 -10.74 -11.78
CA ILE A 12 12.07 -10.31 -13.18
C ILE A 12 11.71 -11.43 -14.14
N GLN A 13 12.16 -12.66 -13.87
CA GLN A 13 11.82 -13.82 -14.68
C GLN A 13 10.31 -14.08 -14.69
N ALA A 14 9.66 -14.05 -13.53
CA ALA A 14 8.22 -14.18 -13.42
C ALA A 14 7.49 -13.06 -14.18
N ALA A 15 7.93 -11.80 -14.00
CA ALA A 15 7.38 -10.65 -14.72
C ALA A 15 7.46 -10.83 -16.23
N SER A 16 8.62 -11.28 -16.75
CA SER A 16 8.83 -11.54 -18.17
C SER A 16 7.91 -12.65 -18.70
N GLN A 17 7.71 -13.71 -17.93
CA GLN A 17 6.81 -14.80 -18.31
C GLN A 17 5.36 -14.30 -18.36
N PHE A 18 4.88 -13.63 -17.31
CA PHE A 18 3.53 -13.07 -17.31
C PHE A 18 3.31 -12.04 -18.42
N ALA A 19 4.32 -11.22 -18.74
CA ALA A 19 4.26 -10.28 -19.85
C ALA A 19 4.09 -11.03 -21.19
N SER A 20 4.84 -12.11 -21.42
CA SER A 20 4.75 -12.91 -22.66
C SER A 20 3.39 -13.61 -22.82
N GLU A 21 2.68 -13.85 -21.71
CA GLU A 21 1.33 -14.40 -21.67
C GLU A 21 0.23 -13.33 -21.77
N GLY A 22 0.60 -12.06 -22.03
CA GLY A 22 -0.33 -10.95 -22.21
C GLY A 22 -0.86 -10.33 -20.91
N SER A 23 -0.21 -10.61 -19.76
CA SER A 23 -0.51 -9.92 -18.51
C SER A 23 0.12 -8.53 -18.48
N ILE A 24 -0.57 -7.59 -17.86
CA ILE A 24 0.02 -6.31 -17.49
C ILE A 24 1.03 -6.55 -16.36
N VAL A 25 2.23 -6.02 -16.47
CA VAL A 25 3.23 -6.03 -15.40
C VAL A 25 3.25 -4.68 -14.73
N PHE A 26 2.94 -4.67 -13.44
CA PHE A 26 2.92 -3.48 -12.58
C PHE A 26 4.11 -3.54 -11.62
N PHE A 27 5.02 -2.60 -11.75
CA PHE A 27 6.21 -2.48 -10.92
C PHE A 27 6.11 -1.28 -9.97
N GLU A 28 6.19 -1.53 -8.69
CA GLU A 28 6.23 -0.49 -7.65
C GLU A 28 7.52 -0.60 -6.84
N PRO A 29 8.63 0.01 -7.29
CA PRO A 29 9.91 -0.13 -6.61
C PRO A 29 9.88 0.42 -5.20
N SER A 30 10.35 -0.37 -4.25
CA SER A 30 10.61 0.06 -2.88
C SER A 30 11.94 0.82 -2.73
N GLY A 31 12.82 0.74 -3.71
CA GLY A 31 14.12 1.38 -3.85
C GLY A 31 14.82 0.85 -5.09
N VAL A 32 15.92 1.48 -5.50
CA VAL A 32 16.66 1.07 -6.70
C VAL A 32 17.46 -0.20 -6.45
N GLY A 33 18.14 -0.32 -5.30
CA GLY A 33 18.99 -1.47 -5.01
C GLY A 33 20.12 -1.63 -6.04
N ASP A 34 20.19 -2.80 -6.69
CA ASP A 34 21.12 -3.03 -7.80
C ASP A 34 20.59 -2.35 -9.08
N PRO A 35 21.30 -1.33 -9.62
CA PRO A 35 20.82 -0.59 -10.80
C PRO A 35 20.62 -1.44 -12.05
N ARG A 36 21.43 -2.52 -12.24
CA ARG A 36 21.30 -3.41 -13.41
C ARG A 36 20.05 -4.26 -13.32
N LEU A 37 19.74 -4.78 -12.14
CA LEU A 37 18.51 -5.53 -11.92
C LEU A 37 17.29 -4.62 -11.98
N PHE A 38 17.39 -3.42 -11.43
CA PHE A 38 16.34 -2.41 -11.52
C PHE A 38 16.00 -2.07 -12.98
N GLN A 39 17.03 -1.82 -13.81
CA GLN A 39 16.84 -1.56 -15.24
C GLN A 39 16.08 -2.70 -15.93
N LYS A 40 16.47 -3.94 -15.69
CA LYS A 40 15.77 -5.12 -16.23
C LYS A 40 14.31 -5.20 -15.74
N ALA A 41 14.06 -4.87 -14.48
CA ALA A 41 12.71 -4.82 -13.94
C ALA A 41 11.86 -3.73 -14.62
N ALA A 42 12.46 -2.55 -14.87
CA ALA A 42 11.81 -1.45 -15.57
C ALA A 42 11.55 -1.77 -17.06
N GLU A 43 12.43 -2.51 -17.70
CA GLU A 43 12.29 -2.93 -19.12
C GLU A 43 11.09 -3.87 -19.34
N VAL A 44 10.74 -4.69 -18.36
CA VAL A 44 9.59 -5.61 -18.46
C VAL A 44 8.29 -5.00 -17.94
N ALA A 45 8.35 -3.87 -17.26
CA ALA A 45 7.20 -3.24 -16.65
C ALA A 45 6.37 -2.42 -17.65
N HIS A 46 5.07 -2.70 -17.68
CA HIS A 46 4.08 -1.90 -18.43
C HIS A 46 3.60 -0.69 -17.64
N VAL A 47 3.52 -0.82 -16.32
CA VAL A 47 3.17 0.25 -15.38
C VAL A 47 4.26 0.37 -14.34
N ILE A 48 4.76 1.59 -14.11
CA ILE A 48 5.71 1.90 -13.05
C ILE A 48 5.09 2.96 -12.13
N LYS A 49 5.01 2.66 -10.82
CA LYS A 49 4.51 3.60 -9.81
C LYS A 49 5.54 3.75 -8.70
N TYR A 50 5.80 4.97 -8.29
CA TYR A 50 6.71 5.29 -7.19
C TYR A 50 6.28 6.53 -6.42
N SER A 51 6.82 6.71 -5.21
CA SER A 51 6.58 7.93 -4.44
C SER A 51 7.58 9.02 -4.80
N HIS A 52 7.17 10.28 -4.67
CA HIS A 52 8.00 11.46 -4.87
C HIS A 52 9.34 11.39 -4.13
N GLN A 53 9.35 10.83 -2.93
CA GLN A 53 10.56 10.69 -2.11
C GLN A 53 11.66 9.83 -2.76
N ARG A 54 11.33 9.06 -3.79
CA ARG A 54 12.24 8.16 -4.52
C ARG A 54 12.71 8.72 -5.86
N VAL A 55 12.31 9.94 -6.22
CA VAL A 55 12.64 10.56 -7.53
C VAL A 55 14.14 10.72 -7.74
N ARG A 56 14.90 11.05 -6.68
CA ARG A 56 16.36 11.20 -6.80
C ARG A 56 17.00 9.91 -7.30
N GLU A 57 16.66 8.79 -6.68
CA GLU A 57 17.17 7.48 -7.09
C GLU A 57 16.73 7.10 -8.52
N MET A 58 15.51 7.51 -8.92
CA MET A 58 14.99 7.25 -10.26
C MET A 58 15.69 8.10 -11.34
N ALA A 59 16.07 9.35 -11.03
CA ALA A 59 16.78 10.24 -11.95
C ALA A 59 18.22 9.84 -12.23
N GLU A 60 18.84 9.08 -11.32
CA GLU A 60 20.21 8.59 -11.44
C GLU A 60 20.30 7.29 -12.27
N LEU A 61 19.17 6.72 -12.65
CA LEU A 61 19.14 5.50 -13.46
C LEU A 61 19.54 5.78 -14.91
N PRO A 62 20.25 4.84 -15.56
CA PRO A 62 20.47 4.89 -17.00
C PRO A 62 19.14 4.93 -17.73
N SER A 63 19.18 5.43 -18.97
CA SER A 63 18.01 5.49 -19.85
C SER A 63 17.24 4.16 -19.84
N ARG A 64 15.97 4.22 -19.51
CA ARG A 64 15.05 3.06 -19.49
C ARG A 64 13.98 3.24 -20.55
N PRO A 65 13.41 2.15 -21.07
CA PRO A 65 12.24 2.25 -21.94
C PRO A 65 11.09 2.96 -21.23
N ASP A 66 10.32 3.72 -21.98
CA ASP A 66 9.10 4.33 -21.45
C ASP A 66 8.05 3.23 -21.21
N PRO A 67 7.47 3.15 -20.00
CA PRO A 67 6.35 2.25 -19.72
C PRO A 67 5.08 2.74 -20.42
N LEU A 68 4.04 1.92 -20.48
CA LEU A 68 2.72 2.37 -20.94
C LEU A 68 2.11 3.43 -20.00
N LEU A 69 2.40 3.31 -18.71
CA LEU A 69 1.93 4.25 -17.68
C LEU A 69 3.02 4.43 -16.62
N GLU A 70 3.37 5.68 -16.35
CA GLU A 70 4.25 6.06 -15.24
C GLU A 70 3.48 6.96 -14.27
N ILE A 71 3.55 6.62 -12.98
CA ILE A 71 2.81 7.27 -11.90
C ILE A 71 3.79 7.68 -10.81
N GLU A 72 3.72 8.92 -10.40
CA GLU A 72 4.43 9.44 -9.24
C GLU A 72 3.42 9.95 -8.21
N THR A 73 3.43 9.38 -7.01
CA THR A 73 2.58 9.85 -5.91
C THR A 73 3.27 10.99 -5.16
N LEU A 74 2.53 12.05 -4.87
CA LEU A 74 2.99 13.31 -4.30
C LEU A 74 2.47 13.54 -2.87
N GLY A 75 2.01 12.48 -2.19
CA GLY A 75 1.43 12.58 -0.85
C GLY A 75 0.11 13.34 -0.86
N ASP A 76 0.03 14.39 -0.06
CA ASP A 76 -1.15 15.25 0.08
C ASP A 76 -1.39 16.17 -1.14
N GLU A 77 -0.44 16.31 -2.03
CA GLU A 77 -0.62 16.99 -3.31
C GLU A 77 -1.30 16.09 -4.38
N GLY A 78 -1.43 14.80 -4.12
CA GLY A 78 -2.09 13.84 -5.02
C GLY A 78 -1.10 12.99 -5.81
N LEU A 79 -1.22 12.95 -7.13
CA LEU A 79 -0.30 12.24 -8.02
C LEU A 79 -0.14 12.96 -9.35
N ARG A 80 0.96 12.65 -10.04
CA ARG A 80 1.11 12.95 -11.46
C ARG A 80 1.40 11.69 -12.26
N TYR A 81 1.02 11.70 -13.51
CA TYR A 81 1.22 10.57 -14.40
C TYR A 81 1.53 11.00 -15.82
N LYS A 82 2.16 10.13 -16.56
CA LYS A 82 2.28 10.17 -18.01
C LYS A 82 1.94 8.82 -18.58
N ALA A 83 1.26 8.79 -19.72
CA ALA A 83 0.82 7.59 -20.39
C ALA A 83 1.29 7.57 -21.83
N SER A 84 1.58 6.38 -22.34
CA SER A 84 1.92 6.17 -23.73
C SER A 84 0.66 6.29 -24.59
N SER A 85 0.81 6.95 -25.74
CA SER A 85 -0.19 6.97 -26.82
C SER A 85 0.52 6.62 -28.11
N GLY A 86 0.40 5.39 -28.52
CA GLY A 86 1.22 4.84 -29.61
C GLY A 86 2.70 4.80 -29.23
N SER A 87 3.55 5.49 -30.00
CA SER A 87 5.01 5.52 -29.78
C SER A 87 5.50 6.70 -28.92
N ARG A 88 4.61 7.48 -28.32
CA ARG A 88 4.97 8.69 -27.58
C ARG A 88 4.38 8.70 -26.19
N MET A 89 5.22 9.05 -25.20
CA MET A 89 4.76 9.39 -23.85
C MET A 89 4.14 10.78 -23.83
N SER A 90 3.02 10.92 -23.11
CA SER A 90 2.42 12.24 -22.84
C SER A 90 3.35 13.10 -21.98
N ARG A 91 3.06 14.40 -21.89
CA ARG A 91 3.58 15.22 -20.79
C ARG A 91 2.97 14.75 -19.46
N TRP A 92 3.62 15.11 -18.36
CA TRP A 92 3.07 14.90 -17.03
C TRP A 92 1.70 15.59 -16.89
N LYS A 93 0.72 14.84 -16.40
CA LYS A 93 -0.57 15.34 -15.99
C LYS A 93 -0.70 15.16 -14.49
N THR A 94 -1.27 16.15 -13.81
CA THR A 94 -1.47 16.10 -12.35
C THR A 94 -2.92 15.87 -12.04
N LEU A 95 -3.19 14.97 -11.09
CA LEU A 95 -4.47 14.78 -10.45
C LEU A 95 -4.33 15.20 -8.98
N PRO A 96 -5.05 16.23 -8.54
CA PRO A 96 -4.99 16.68 -7.15
C PRO A 96 -5.45 15.58 -6.20
N SER A 97 -5.03 15.68 -4.94
CA SER A 97 -5.47 14.77 -3.90
C SER A 97 -6.99 14.83 -3.72
N LEU A 98 -7.54 13.77 -3.16
CA LEU A 98 -8.94 13.66 -2.80
C LEU A 98 -9.11 13.88 -1.29
N PRO A 99 -10.30 14.33 -0.84
CA PRO A 99 -10.53 14.58 0.57
C PRO A 99 -10.35 13.29 1.39
N ALA A 100 -9.52 13.38 2.43
CA ALA A 100 -9.29 12.30 3.38
C ALA A 100 -10.06 12.58 4.68
N PRO A 101 -10.44 11.54 5.44
CA PRO A 101 -10.90 11.70 6.80
C PRO A 101 -9.77 12.29 7.66
N SER A 102 -10.03 12.55 8.95
CA SER A 102 -8.94 12.95 9.85
C SER A 102 -7.81 11.93 9.76
N MET A 103 -6.65 12.40 9.33
CA MET A 103 -5.49 11.56 9.06
C MET A 103 -4.97 10.96 10.38
N LYS A 104 -4.94 9.63 10.46
CA LYS A 104 -4.39 8.89 11.60
C LYS A 104 -3.03 8.30 11.26
N ASP A 105 -2.92 7.65 10.10
CA ASP A 105 -1.70 7.01 9.65
C ASP A 105 -1.65 6.98 8.13
N THR A 106 -0.49 7.20 7.56
CA THR A 106 -0.27 7.12 6.10
C THR A 106 0.34 5.79 5.66
N ALA A 107 0.63 4.90 6.63
CA ALA A 107 1.19 3.59 6.32
C ALA A 107 0.24 2.78 5.43
N GLY A 108 0.77 2.27 4.32
CA GLY A 108 0.00 1.48 3.34
C GLY A 108 -0.87 2.30 2.38
N ALA A 109 -0.93 3.64 2.48
CA ALA A 109 -1.71 4.46 1.54
C ALA A 109 -1.26 4.24 0.08
N GLY A 110 0.05 4.09 -0.15
CA GLY A 110 0.61 3.72 -1.45
C GLY A 110 0.10 2.37 -1.95
N ASP A 111 0.07 1.36 -1.08
CA ASP A 111 -0.41 0.02 -1.41
C ASP A 111 -1.91 0.02 -1.75
N TRP A 112 -2.71 0.75 -1.00
CA TRP A 112 -4.14 0.94 -1.27
C TRP A 112 -4.36 1.66 -2.60
N CYS A 113 -3.54 2.68 -2.92
CA CYS A 113 -3.56 3.34 -4.22
C CYS A 113 -3.31 2.33 -5.34
N SER A 114 -2.26 1.51 -5.22
CA SER A 114 -1.92 0.49 -6.21
C SER A 114 -3.01 -0.55 -6.34
N ALA A 115 -3.56 -1.04 -5.23
CA ALA A 115 -4.68 -1.99 -5.23
C ALA A 115 -5.91 -1.43 -5.98
N GLY A 116 -6.23 -0.15 -5.78
CA GLY A 116 -7.32 0.53 -6.49
C GLY A 116 -7.06 0.61 -8.00
N ILE A 117 -5.88 1.03 -8.40
CA ILE A 117 -5.49 1.11 -9.82
C ILE A 117 -5.55 -0.29 -10.46
N ILE A 118 -5.01 -1.30 -9.79
CA ILE A 118 -5.02 -2.69 -10.24
C ILE A 118 -6.44 -3.21 -10.40
N SER A 119 -7.33 -2.92 -9.45
CA SER A 119 -8.72 -3.39 -9.52
C SER A 119 -9.50 -2.79 -10.69
N MET A 120 -9.23 -1.53 -11.03
CA MET A 120 -9.92 -0.82 -12.12
C MET A 120 -9.34 -1.12 -13.51
N LEU A 121 -8.03 -1.27 -13.60
CA LEU A 121 -7.34 -1.33 -14.90
C LEU A 121 -6.73 -2.71 -15.20
N GLY A 122 -6.69 -3.62 -14.23
CA GLY A 122 -5.96 -4.88 -14.32
C GLY A 122 -6.71 -6.03 -14.99
N ALA A 123 -8.03 -5.94 -15.14
CA ALA A 123 -8.85 -7.08 -15.51
C ALA A 123 -8.76 -7.45 -17.01
N THR A 124 -8.43 -6.51 -17.88
CA THR A 124 -8.54 -6.66 -19.33
C THR A 124 -7.26 -7.20 -20.00
N GLY A 125 -6.22 -7.50 -19.23
CA GLY A 125 -4.92 -7.88 -19.76
C GLY A 125 -4.22 -6.75 -20.53
N LEU A 126 -3.06 -7.05 -21.10
CA LEU A 126 -2.23 -6.04 -21.79
C LEU A 126 -2.97 -5.39 -22.97
N LYS A 127 -3.60 -6.20 -23.84
CA LYS A 127 -4.35 -5.67 -25.00
C LYS A 127 -5.49 -4.74 -24.59
N GLY A 128 -6.21 -5.06 -23.51
CA GLY A 128 -7.26 -4.20 -23.00
C GLY A 128 -6.71 -2.90 -22.43
N PHE A 129 -5.59 -2.98 -21.72
CA PHE A 129 -4.93 -1.81 -21.15
C PHE A 129 -4.40 -0.83 -22.21
N GLU A 130 -3.82 -1.34 -23.30
CA GLU A 130 -3.36 -0.53 -24.43
C GLU A 130 -4.49 0.28 -25.10
N ASN A 131 -5.73 -0.20 -24.97
CA ASN A 131 -6.93 0.43 -25.53
C ASN A 131 -7.73 1.23 -24.49
N VAL A 132 -7.24 1.38 -23.27
CA VAL A 132 -7.91 2.17 -22.23
C VAL A 132 -7.98 3.64 -22.66
N SER A 133 -9.17 4.21 -22.65
CA SER A 133 -9.34 5.64 -22.91
C SER A 133 -8.73 6.50 -21.81
N ALA A 134 -8.38 7.74 -22.13
CA ALA A 134 -7.86 8.69 -21.14
C ALA A 134 -8.81 8.86 -19.94
N ALA A 135 -10.12 8.88 -20.18
CA ALA A 135 -11.12 8.99 -19.12
C ALA A 135 -11.15 7.76 -18.20
N GLN A 136 -11.05 6.56 -18.77
CA GLN A 136 -10.98 5.32 -17.98
C GLN A 136 -9.68 5.23 -17.17
N LEU A 137 -8.55 5.66 -17.76
CA LEU A 137 -7.28 5.72 -17.08
C LEU A 137 -7.35 6.68 -15.88
N GLU A 138 -7.85 7.89 -16.08
CA GLU A 138 -8.01 8.86 -15.00
C GLU A 138 -8.98 8.39 -13.91
N ALA A 139 -10.08 7.72 -14.29
CA ALA A 139 -11.01 7.13 -13.35
C ALA A 139 -10.32 6.05 -12.48
N GLY A 140 -9.49 5.19 -13.06
CA GLY A 140 -8.71 4.19 -12.34
C GLY A 140 -7.70 4.81 -11.37
N LEU A 141 -7.00 5.86 -11.81
CA LEU A 141 -6.06 6.61 -10.97
C LEU A 141 -6.76 7.30 -9.80
N ARG A 142 -7.90 7.96 -10.05
CA ARG A 142 -8.73 8.58 -9.00
C ARG A 142 -9.29 7.58 -8.02
N TYR A 143 -9.71 6.42 -8.49
CA TYR A 143 -10.15 5.35 -7.60
C TYR A 143 -9.02 4.87 -6.68
N GLY A 144 -7.80 4.73 -7.20
CA GLY A 144 -6.61 4.47 -6.38
C GLY A 144 -6.36 5.55 -5.33
N GLN A 145 -6.45 6.84 -5.71
CA GLN A 145 -6.32 7.95 -4.77
C GLN A 145 -7.42 7.93 -3.69
N ALA A 146 -8.65 7.60 -4.05
CA ALA A 146 -9.77 7.53 -3.10
C ALA A 146 -9.58 6.41 -2.07
N LEU A 147 -9.07 5.26 -2.48
CA LEU A 147 -8.70 4.18 -1.56
C LEU A 147 -7.54 4.58 -0.64
N ALA A 148 -6.52 5.27 -1.17
CA ALA A 148 -5.43 5.80 -0.37
C ALA A 148 -5.93 6.81 0.68
N ALA A 149 -6.79 7.74 0.28
CA ALA A 149 -7.38 8.73 1.16
C ALA A 149 -8.23 8.06 2.26
N TRP A 150 -9.06 7.08 1.90
CA TRP A 150 -9.83 6.29 2.85
C TRP A 150 -8.92 5.57 3.87
N ALA A 151 -7.85 4.94 3.40
CA ALA A 151 -6.94 4.18 4.25
C ALA A 151 -6.25 5.05 5.30
N CYS A 152 -5.96 6.31 5.00
CA CYS A 152 -5.35 7.26 5.94
C CYS A 152 -6.21 7.54 7.19
N GLY A 153 -7.49 7.19 7.20
CA GLY A 153 -8.38 7.32 8.35
C GLY A 153 -8.22 6.25 9.42
N PHE A 154 -7.35 5.26 9.22
CA PHE A 154 -7.17 4.10 10.10
C PHE A 154 -5.73 3.99 10.60
N GLU A 155 -5.53 3.27 11.72
CA GLU A 155 -4.19 2.94 12.20
C GLU A 155 -3.62 1.74 11.46
N GLY A 156 -2.39 1.88 10.97
CA GLY A 156 -1.65 0.86 10.25
C GLY A 156 -2.21 0.52 8.85
N PRO A 157 -1.43 -0.17 8.05
CA PRO A 157 -1.74 -0.39 6.63
C PRO A 157 -2.98 -1.26 6.38
N ARG A 158 -3.47 -1.97 7.39
CA ARG A 158 -4.62 -2.87 7.32
C ARG A 158 -5.78 -2.49 8.23
N GLY A 159 -5.69 -1.38 8.98
CA GLY A 159 -6.72 -0.97 9.94
C GLY A 159 -8.12 -0.95 9.34
N GLY A 160 -8.27 -0.35 8.18
CA GLY A 160 -9.55 -0.30 7.47
C GLY A 160 -10.15 -1.66 7.11
N MET A 161 -9.33 -2.69 6.87
CA MET A 161 -9.81 -4.05 6.56
C MET A 161 -10.51 -4.71 7.76
N TYR A 162 -10.13 -4.35 8.96
CA TYR A 162 -10.70 -4.93 10.19
C TYR A 162 -11.92 -4.17 10.69
N GLU A 163 -12.01 -2.89 10.31
CA GLU A 163 -13.00 -1.97 10.87
C GLU A 163 -14.18 -1.69 9.91
N THR A 164 -14.03 -2.03 8.62
CA THR A 164 -14.99 -1.63 7.59
C THR A 164 -15.47 -2.82 6.77
N SER A 165 -16.78 -2.91 6.57
CA SER A 165 -17.35 -3.87 5.61
C SER A 165 -17.11 -3.41 4.17
N LYS A 166 -17.14 -4.34 3.21
CA LYS A 166 -17.00 -4.04 1.78
C LYS A 166 -17.99 -2.97 1.31
N GLY A 167 -19.27 -3.08 1.67
CA GLY A 167 -20.28 -2.11 1.26
C GLY A 167 -20.08 -0.72 1.88
N ALA A 168 -19.58 -0.65 3.12
CA ALA A 168 -19.23 0.62 3.75
C ALA A 168 -18.00 1.26 3.09
N LEU A 169 -16.99 0.47 2.75
CA LEU A 169 -15.84 0.91 1.97
C LEU A 169 -16.28 1.52 0.63
N GLU A 170 -17.06 0.76 -0.16
CA GLU A 170 -17.53 1.20 -1.47
C GLU A 170 -18.30 2.52 -1.40
N LYS A 171 -19.21 2.65 -0.42
CA LYS A 171 -19.97 3.89 -0.19
C LYS A 171 -19.05 5.06 0.17
N THR A 172 -18.07 4.84 1.05
CA THR A 172 -17.16 5.90 1.47
C THR A 172 -16.25 6.34 0.33
N VAL A 173 -15.70 5.39 -0.42
CA VAL A 173 -14.85 5.66 -1.59
C VAL A 173 -15.62 6.42 -2.66
N GLN A 174 -16.89 6.07 -2.92
CA GLN A 174 -17.73 6.81 -3.84
C GLN A 174 -17.93 8.26 -3.38
N GLY A 175 -18.22 8.48 -2.11
CA GLY A 175 -18.32 9.84 -1.55
C GLY A 175 -17.02 10.64 -1.70
N ILE A 176 -15.84 10.03 -1.45
CA ILE A 176 -14.55 10.67 -1.66
C ILE A 176 -14.36 11.09 -3.12
N LEU A 177 -14.73 10.24 -4.07
CA LEU A 177 -14.67 10.55 -5.52
C LEU A 177 -15.58 11.73 -5.89
N GLU A 178 -16.68 11.91 -5.20
CA GLU A 178 -17.64 13.02 -5.34
C GLU A 178 -17.19 14.29 -4.57
N GLY A 179 -16.03 14.26 -3.92
CA GLY A 179 -15.49 15.40 -3.16
C GLY A 179 -16.01 15.51 -1.73
N ILE A 180 -16.69 14.49 -1.22
CA ILE A 180 -17.22 14.47 0.15
C ILE A 180 -16.11 14.00 1.10
N THR A 181 -15.80 14.83 2.10
CA THR A 181 -14.87 14.42 3.15
C THR A 181 -15.56 13.39 4.05
N PRO A 182 -15.04 12.15 4.16
CA PRO A 182 -15.66 11.15 4.98
C PRO A 182 -15.54 11.49 6.47
N GLU A 183 -16.53 11.09 7.26
CA GLU A 183 -16.40 11.13 8.72
C GLU A 183 -15.23 10.25 9.19
N ALA A 184 -14.55 10.70 10.25
CA ALA A 184 -13.51 9.89 10.88
C ALA A 184 -14.11 8.54 11.31
N PRO A 185 -13.44 7.42 11.03
CA PRO A 185 -13.90 6.12 11.47
C PRO A 185 -14.10 6.12 12.99
N ARG A 186 -15.27 5.69 13.45
CA ARG A 186 -15.50 5.47 14.89
C ARG A 186 -14.66 4.26 15.29
N HIS A 187 -13.77 4.44 16.26
CA HIS A 187 -12.98 3.31 16.77
C HIS A 187 -13.92 2.21 17.29
N PRO A 188 -13.81 0.98 16.79
CA PRO A 188 -14.32 -0.15 17.54
C PRO A 188 -13.55 -0.18 18.86
N SER A 189 -14.24 -0.49 19.96
CA SER A 189 -13.57 -0.71 21.23
C SER A 189 -12.43 -1.72 21.04
N LEU A 190 -11.30 -1.51 21.68
CA LEU A 190 -10.10 -2.39 21.64
C LEU A 190 -10.42 -3.90 21.80
N SER A 191 -11.59 -4.25 22.35
CA SER A 191 -12.12 -5.61 22.44
C SER A 191 -12.38 -6.26 21.08
N ARG A 192 -12.90 -5.53 20.09
CA ARG A 192 -13.21 -6.07 18.76
C ARG A 192 -11.97 -6.32 17.91
N ALA A 193 -10.97 -5.42 17.99
CA ALA A 193 -9.69 -5.62 17.30
C ALA A 193 -8.97 -6.86 17.82
N ASN A 194 -8.99 -7.12 19.13
CA ASN A 194 -8.44 -8.31 19.75
C ASN A 194 -9.21 -9.60 19.37
N GLU A 195 -10.53 -9.53 19.20
CA GLU A 195 -11.32 -10.67 18.73
C GLU A 195 -11.02 -11.02 17.28
N THR A 196 -10.88 -10.04 16.40
CA THR A 196 -10.60 -10.27 14.98
C THR A 196 -9.21 -10.86 14.77
N VAL A 197 -8.20 -10.41 15.52
CA VAL A 197 -6.84 -11.00 15.49
C VAL A 197 -6.85 -12.45 15.97
N ARG A 198 -7.69 -12.81 16.95
CA ARG A 198 -7.85 -14.20 17.42
C ARG A 198 -8.42 -15.13 16.36
N PHE A 199 -9.26 -14.64 15.45
CA PHE A 199 -9.84 -15.47 14.38
C PHE A 199 -8.89 -15.70 13.19
N VAL A 200 -7.94 -14.80 12.94
CA VAL A 200 -7.12 -14.80 11.71
C VAL A 200 -5.78 -15.51 11.89
N CYS A 201 -5.28 -15.65 13.12
CA CYS A 201 -4.00 -16.31 13.37
C CYS A 201 -4.14 -17.54 14.28
N LEU A 202 -4.11 -18.75 13.68
CA LEU A 202 -4.14 -20.02 14.41
C LEU A 202 -2.97 -20.19 15.41
N GLU A 203 -1.79 -19.64 15.09
CA GLU A 203 -0.62 -19.69 15.99
C GLU A 203 -0.75 -18.71 17.17
N CYS A 204 -1.27 -17.49 16.95
CA CYS A 204 -1.55 -16.55 18.04
C CYS A 204 -2.63 -17.10 18.99
N ASN A 205 -3.60 -17.83 18.46
CA ASN A 205 -4.66 -18.45 19.24
C ASN A 205 -4.16 -19.63 20.12
N SER A 206 -3.13 -20.36 19.68
CA SER A 206 -2.52 -21.44 20.46
C SER A 206 -1.68 -20.93 21.63
N LYS A 207 -0.95 -19.83 21.46
CA LYS A 207 -0.10 -19.24 22.51
C LYS A 207 -0.89 -18.58 23.65
N VAL A 208 -2.10 -18.04 23.36
CA VAL A 208 -2.96 -17.44 24.40
C VAL A 208 -3.60 -18.51 25.30
N LYS A 209 -3.85 -19.72 24.80
CA LYS A 209 -4.38 -20.84 25.61
C LYS A 209 -3.32 -21.43 26.58
N SER A 210 -2.03 -21.25 26.31
CA SER A 210 -0.95 -21.74 27.17
C SER A 210 -0.57 -20.79 28.31
N SER A 211 -0.86 -19.49 28.20
CA SER A 211 -0.51 -18.48 29.24
C SER A 211 -1.55 -18.34 30.37
N SER A 212 -2.73 -18.93 30.24
CA SER A 212 -3.80 -18.83 31.24
C SER A 212 -3.77 -19.90 32.35
N LYS A 213 -2.75 -20.79 32.36
CA LYS A 213 -2.67 -21.91 33.33
C LYS A 213 -1.58 -21.83 34.38
N THR A 214 -0.85 -20.75 34.53
CA THR A 214 0.18 -20.61 35.59
C THR A 214 0.04 -19.31 36.38
N GLY A 215 -1.07 -19.20 37.10
CA GLY A 215 -1.26 -18.23 38.18
C GLY A 215 -1.06 -18.87 39.55
N ARG A 216 0.17 -19.21 39.94
CA ARG A 216 0.47 -19.45 41.34
C ARG A 216 0.68 -18.12 42.07
N PRO A 217 0.01 -17.85 43.18
CA PRO A 217 0.24 -16.61 43.93
C PRO A 217 1.65 -16.64 44.54
N ARG A 218 2.42 -15.63 44.27
CA ARG A 218 3.72 -15.38 44.95
C ARG A 218 3.42 -15.05 46.41
N LYS A 219 3.87 -15.90 47.32
CA LYS A 219 3.99 -15.61 48.75
C LYS A 219 5.00 -14.51 48.94
N LYS A 220 4.59 -13.41 49.57
CA LYS A 220 5.47 -12.35 50.07
C LYS A 220 6.32 -12.95 51.19
N GLY A 221 7.64 -13.01 51.03
CA GLY A 221 8.58 -13.28 52.10
C GLY A 221 8.84 -12.01 52.95
N PRO A 222 9.29 -12.14 54.20
CA PRO A 222 9.40 -11.03 55.14
C PRO A 222 10.57 -10.11 54.77
N VAL A 223 10.30 -8.80 54.95
CA VAL A 223 11.29 -7.74 54.90
C VAL A 223 12.25 -7.90 56.08
N LYS A 224 13.55 -7.98 55.84
CA LYS A 224 14.60 -7.83 56.87
C LYS A 224 15.05 -6.39 56.84
N ASP A 225 14.76 -5.70 57.95
CA ASP A 225 15.44 -4.48 58.35
C ASP A 225 16.85 -4.85 58.80
N ASP A 226 17.88 -4.29 58.19
CA ASP A 226 19.22 -4.23 58.76
C ASP A 226 19.66 -2.77 58.79
N LEU A 227 19.61 -2.21 59.99
CA LEU A 227 20.35 -1.05 60.45
C LEU A 227 21.81 -1.46 60.62
N HIS A 228 22.71 -0.59 60.17
CA HIS A 228 24.00 -0.23 60.81
C HIS A 228 24.68 0.81 59.91
N SER A 229 24.78 2.05 60.35
CA SER A 229 25.62 2.73 61.34
C SER A 229 27.06 2.82 60.87
N ALA A 230 27.44 4.08 60.64
CA ALA A 230 28.62 4.81 61.14
C ALA A 230 29.98 4.66 60.44
N ALA A 231 30.52 5.84 60.17
CA ALA A 231 31.88 6.35 60.47
C ALA A 231 33.02 5.99 59.48
N SER A 232 33.52 6.92 58.84
CA SER A 232 34.77 7.69 58.92
C SER A 232 34.98 8.47 57.65
#